data_28e7fb916e602b7ba5b265a44cc47009
#
_entry.id   28e7fb916e602b7ba5b265a44cc47009
#
_cell.length_a   1.000
_cell.length_b   1.000
_cell.length_c   1.000
_cell.angle_alpha   90.00
_cell.angle_beta   90.00
_cell.angle_gamma   90.00
#
_symmetry.space_group_name_H-M   'P 1'
#
loop_
_entity.id
_entity.type
_entity.pdbx_description
1 polymer ?
#
loop_
_entity_poly.entity_id
_entity_poly.type
_entity_poly.pdbx_seq_one_letter_code
_entity_poly.pdbx_strand_id
1 'polypeptide(L)'
;MSVVVSLVLPLPRVNEHQRTIVLCRPGHRDPASTSINDMARTVFTIFDVLLDEDETAWVTGLEVLLDTAELNFQHAAQMTPSVVKKATTIMQEGYPMRPKGLHYINTPAAFDTVFNIFKSFMKEKMRKRVHIHGTDMESLYRHVPKSVLPVEYGGTNGTIEEITKYWIERLDARRDWLLEDEKYVVDESKRPGKAKTSAELFGLEGSFRKLNVD
;
A
#
# COMPACT_ATOMS: atom_id res chain seq x y z
N MET A 1 16.07 6.95 2.01
CA MET A 1 14.74 7.58 1.90
C MET A 1 14.23 7.58 0.45
N SER A 2 14.96 8.09 -0.55
CA SER A 2 14.46 8.18 -1.95
C SER A 2 13.99 6.84 -2.55
N VAL A 3 14.72 5.75 -2.36
CA VAL A 3 14.36 4.43 -2.90
C VAL A 3 13.03 3.92 -2.35
N VAL A 4 12.74 4.12 -1.07
CA VAL A 4 11.50 3.62 -0.45
C VAL A 4 10.30 4.49 -0.86
N VAL A 5 10.49 5.81 -0.99
CA VAL A 5 9.44 6.72 -1.50
C VAL A 5 9.03 6.36 -2.93
N SER A 6 9.99 6.00 -3.81
CA SER A 6 9.68 5.62 -5.20
C SER A 6 8.87 4.32 -5.34
N LEU A 7 8.69 3.57 -4.25
CA LEU A 7 7.89 2.34 -4.26
C LEU A 7 6.39 2.60 -4.16
N VAL A 8 5.99 3.76 -3.61
CA VAL A 8 4.58 4.13 -3.44
C VAL A 8 4.40 5.61 -3.72
N LEU A 9 3.78 5.90 -4.85
CA LEU A 9 3.65 7.25 -5.37
C LEU A 9 2.18 7.58 -5.66
N PRO A 10 1.50 8.35 -4.83
CA PRO A 10 0.27 9.01 -5.27
C PRO A 10 0.58 9.92 -6.46
N LEU A 11 -0.15 9.73 -7.55
CA LEU A 11 0.09 10.49 -8.79
C LEU A 11 -0.51 11.89 -8.68
N PRO A 12 0.20 12.94 -9.16
CA PRO A 12 -0.22 14.33 -8.97
C PRO A 12 -1.53 14.71 -9.67
N ARG A 13 -1.94 13.96 -10.71
CA ARG A 13 -3.21 14.18 -11.40
C ARG A 13 -4.23 13.13 -11.02
N VAL A 14 -5.46 13.54 -10.86
CA VAL A 14 -6.60 12.67 -10.63
C VAL A 14 -7.25 12.21 -11.94
N ASN A 15 -7.98 11.10 -11.91
CA ASN A 15 -8.74 10.61 -13.05
C ASN A 15 -10.06 11.41 -13.23
N GLU A 16 -10.88 11.05 -14.24
CA GLU A 16 -12.16 11.70 -14.53
C GLU A 16 -13.17 11.65 -13.38
N HIS A 17 -13.01 10.71 -12.45
CA HIS A 17 -13.82 10.59 -11.24
C HIS A 17 -13.22 11.34 -10.05
N GLN A 18 -12.24 12.19 -10.26
CA GLN A 18 -11.50 12.93 -9.23
C GLN A 18 -10.85 12.00 -8.18
N ARG A 19 -10.42 10.81 -8.60
CA ARG A 19 -9.75 9.83 -7.73
C ARG A 19 -8.25 9.90 -7.91
N THR A 20 -7.55 9.87 -6.80
CA THR A 20 -6.09 9.75 -6.81
C THR A 20 -5.69 8.32 -7.19
N ILE A 21 -4.76 8.20 -8.13
CA ILE A 21 -4.14 6.92 -8.45
C ILE A 21 -2.87 6.79 -7.60
N VAL A 22 -2.75 5.70 -6.86
CA VAL A 22 -1.54 5.38 -6.09
C VAL A 22 -0.78 4.28 -6.81
N LEU A 23 0.36 4.62 -7.38
CA LEU A 23 1.27 3.68 -8.01
C LEU A 23 2.11 2.99 -6.94
N CYS A 24 2.05 1.65 -6.88
CA CYS A 24 2.84 0.82 -5.99
C CYS A 24 3.75 -0.10 -6.80
N ARG A 25 5.06 -0.11 -6.48
CA ARG A 25 6.12 -0.83 -7.21
C ARG A 25 6.96 -1.70 -6.27
N PRO A 26 6.35 -2.70 -5.59
CA PRO A 26 7.03 -3.44 -4.53
C PRO A 26 8.23 -4.26 -4.99
N GLY A 27 8.31 -4.62 -6.27
CA GLY A 27 9.43 -5.37 -6.83
C GLY A 27 10.72 -4.55 -6.99
N HIS A 28 10.60 -3.22 -7.06
CA HIS A 28 11.77 -2.33 -7.23
C HIS A 28 12.53 -2.06 -5.91
N ARG A 29 12.15 -2.70 -4.81
CA ARG A 29 12.95 -2.70 -3.59
C ARG A 29 13.89 -3.90 -3.56
N ASP A 30 15.01 -3.75 -2.88
CA ASP A 30 15.83 -4.90 -2.49
C ASP A 30 15.28 -5.49 -1.18
N PRO A 31 14.73 -6.72 -1.18
CA PRO A 31 14.17 -7.35 0.01
C PRO A 31 15.22 -7.66 1.09
N ALA A 32 16.51 -7.67 0.74
CA ALA A 32 17.58 -7.89 1.72
C ALA A 32 17.92 -6.63 2.52
N SER A 33 17.77 -5.45 1.91
CA SER A 33 18.13 -4.17 2.53
C SER A 33 16.92 -3.40 3.10
N THR A 34 15.72 -3.66 2.62
CA THR A 34 14.50 -2.94 3.02
C THR A 34 13.47 -3.91 3.57
N SER A 35 13.11 -3.78 4.83
CA SER A 35 12.08 -4.63 5.43
C SER A 35 10.68 -4.27 4.95
N ILE A 36 9.76 -5.23 5.00
CA ILE A 36 8.34 -4.99 4.71
C ILE A 36 7.72 -3.97 5.68
N ASN A 37 8.23 -3.90 6.91
CA ASN A 37 7.76 -2.93 7.90
C ASN A 37 8.20 -1.50 7.55
N ASP A 38 9.42 -1.32 7.04
CA ASP A 38 9.91 0.00 6.63
C ASP A 38 9.16 0.50 5.39
N MET A 39 8.86 -0.42 4.45
CA MET A 39 7.99 -0.11 3.32
C MET A 39 6.60 0.31 3.82
N ALA A 40 6.00 -0.44 4.74
CA ALA A 40 4.68 -0.12 5.28
C ALA A 40 4.66 1.24 5.99
N ARG A 41 5.68 1.56 6.79
CA ARG A 41 5.80 2.88 7.43
C ARG A 41 5.81 4.00 6.39
N THR A 42 6.64 3.87 5.35
CA THR A 42 6.68 4.89 4.28
C THR A 42 5.35 5.04 3.56
N VAL A 43 4.67 3.93 3.25
CA VAL A 43 3.33 3.94 2.64
C VAL A 43 2.35 4.75 3.50
N PHE A 44 2.30 4.45 4.80
CA PHE A 44 1.37 5.11 5.70
C PHE A 44 1.73 6.57 5.93
N THR A 45 3.01 6.93 6.06
CA THR A 45 3.45 8.32 6.14
C THR A 45 3.03 9.13 4.90
N ILE A 46 3.16 8.55 3.69
CA ILE A 46 2.69 9.20 2.45
C ILE A 46 1.16 9.37 2.48
N PHE A 47 0.43 8.37 2.97
CA PHE A 47 -1.02 8.45 3.05
C PHE A 47 -1.49 9.45 4.09
N ASP A 48 -0.80 9.59 5.23
CA ASP A 48 -1.11 10.58 6.26
C ASP A 48 -0.97 12.00 5.68
N VAL A 49 0.14 12.28 4.99
CA VAL A 49 0.34 13.57 4.30
C VAL A 49 -0.69 13.78 3.19
N LEU A 50 -0.96 12.75 2.36
CA LEU A 50 -1.97 12.85 1.29
C LEU A 50 -3.35 13.21 1.86
N LEU A 51 -3.73 12.57 2.95
CA LEU A 51 -5.04 12.77 3.56
C LEU A 51 -5.16 14.12 4.26
N ASP A 52 -4.09 14.64 4.84
CA ASP A 52 -4.07 15.97 5.44
C ASP A 52 -4.18 17.09 4.39
N GLU A 53 -3.59 16.88 3.21
CA GLU A 53 -3.52 17.89 2.16
C GLU A 53 -4.65 17.81 1.11
N ASP A 54 -5.29 16.65 0.95
CA ASP A 54 -6.32 16.42 -0.08
C ASP A 54 -7.61 15.83 0.53
N GLU A 55 -8.51 16.72 0.92
CA GLU A 55 -9.85 16.34 1.40
C GLU A 55 -10.65 15.58 0.33
N THR A 56 -10.36 15.79 -0.95
CA THR A 56 -11.06 15.13 -2.06
C THR A 56 -10.78 13.62 -2.05
N ALA A 57 -9.55 13.22 -1.71
CA ALA A 57 -9.18 11.80 -1.63
C ALA A 57 -10.03 10.99 -0.64
N TRP A 58 -10.52 11.62 0.43
CA TRP A 58 -11.42 10.99 1.41
C TRP A 58 -12.80 10.70 0.83
N VAL A 59 -13.32 11.66 0.05
CA VAL A 59 -14.70 11.61 -0.48
C VAL A 59 -14.77 10.73 -1.71
N THR A 60 -13.92 10.98 -2.69
CA THR A 60 -13.93 10.28 -4.00
C THR A 60 -13.31 8.90 -3.91
N GLY A 61 -12.37 8.72 -2.99
CA GLY A 61 -11.58 7.50 -2.82
C GLY A 61 -10.39 7.46 -3.77
N LEU A 62 -9.66 6.36 -3.73
CA LEU A 62 -8.44 6.15 -4.51
C LEU A 62 -8.49 4.85 -5.32
N GLU A 63 -7.67 4.78 -6.34
CA GLU A 63 -7.39 3.55 -7.08
C GLU A 63 -5.90 3.20 -6.92
N VAL A 64 -5.60 1.93 -6.77
CA VAL A 64 -4.23 1.45 -6.59
C VAL A 64 -3.78 0.74 -7.85
N LEU A 65 -2.66 1.17 -8.41
CA LEU A 65 -1.97 0.52 -9.51
C LEU A 65 -0.74 -0.19 -8.96
N LEU A 66 -0.79 -1.51 -8.91
CA LEU A 66 0.32 -2.36 -8.48
C LEU A 66 1.09 -2.85 -9.70
N ASP A 67 2.28 -2.34 -9.86
CA ASP A 67 3.27 -2.92 -10.78
C ASP A 67 4.01 -4.04 -10.06
N THR A 68 3.78 -5.26 -10.52
CA THR A 68 4.36 -6.47 -9.94
C THR A 68 5.58 -6.98 -10.72
N ALA A 69 6.12 -6.16 -11.64
CA ALA A 69 7.41 -6.41 -12.25
C ALA A 69 8.51 -6.58 -11.17
N GLU A 70 9.52 -7.38 -11.49
CA GLU A 70 10.67 -7.64 -10.60
C GLU A 70 10.35 -8.35 -9.28
N LEU A 71 9.07 -8.64 -8.99
CA LEU A 71 8.74 -9.50 -7.85
C LEU A 71 9.34 -10.89 -8.02
N ASN A 72 10.08 -11.32 -7.01
CA ASN A 72 10.74 -12.62 -6.98
C ASN A 72 10.38 -13.42 -5.72
N PHE A 73 10.96 -14.61 -5.56
CA PHE A 73 10.67 -15.49 -4.42
C PHE A 73 11.02 -14.86 -3.07
N GLN A 74 12.06 -14.03 -2.98
CA GLN A 74 12.43 -13.37 -1.72
C GLN A 74 11.36 -12.36 -1.26
N HIS A 75 10.77 -11.63 -2.22
CA HIS A 75 9.62 -10.76 -1.95
C HIS A 75 8.41 -11.56 -1.47
N ALA A 76 8.11 -12.67 -2.16
CA ALA A 76 6.98 -13.54 -1.82
C ALA A 76 7.14 -14.16 -0.42
N ALA A 77 8.36 -14.58 -0.05
CA ALA A 77 8.65 -15.17 1.26
C ALA A 77 8.38 -14.22 2.44
N GLN A 78 8.46 -12.90 2.23
CA GLN A 78 8.12 -11.90 3.23
C GLN A 78 6.61 -11.68 3.38
N MET A 79 5.80 -12.11 2.40
CA MET A 79 4.33 -11.97 2.41
C MET A 79 3.67 -13.13 3.16
N THR A 80 4.01 -13.28 4.45
CA THR A 80 3.35 -14.27 5.29
C THR A 80 1.86 -13.97 5.46
N PRO A 81 1.01 -14.98 5.74
CA PRO A 81 -0.42 -14.74 5.98
C PRO A 81 -0.71 -13.69 7.06
N SER A 82 0.14 -13.60 8.09
CA SER A 82 0.04 -12.60 9.15
C SER A 82 0.31 -11.18 8.63
N VAL A 83 1.38 -10.98 7.84
CA VAL A 83 1.70 -9.70 7.21
C VAL A 83 0.58 -9.26 6.27
N VAL A 84 0.09 -10.18 5.43
CA VAL A 84 -1.01 -9.91 4.49
C VAL A 84 -2.29 -9.56 5.22
N LYS A 85 -2.65 -10.31 6.28
CA LYS A 85 -3.82 -10.01 7.12
C LYS A 85 -3.70 -8.61 7.72
N LYS A 86 -2.54 -8.26 8.31
CA LYS A 86 -2.30 -6.95 8.90
C LYS A 86 -2.46 -5.83 7.87
N ALA A 87 -1.79 -5.92 6.74
CA ALA A 87 -1.86 -4.92 5.67
C ALA A 87 -3.30 -4.75 5.15
N THR A 88 -4.00 -5.86 4.91
CA THR A 88 -5.37 -5.85 4.40
C THR A 88 -6.34 -5.25 5.42
N THR A 89 -6.20 -5.57 6.71
CA THR A 89 -7.03 -4.99 7.77
C THR A 89 -6.82 -3.49 7.88
N ILE A 90 -5.58 -3.02 7.89
CA ILE A 90 -5.27 -1.60 7.97
C ILE A 90 -5.89 -0.87 6.78
N MET A 91 -5.70 -1.37 5.56
CA MET A 91 -6.22 -0.74 4.34
C MET A 91 -7.75 -0.77 4.23
N GLN A 92 -8.42 -1.76 4.83
CA GLN A 92 -9.87 -1.89 4.74
C GLN A 92 -10.62 -1.26 5.92
N GLU A 93 -9.97 -1.12 7.09
CA GLU A 93 -10.62 -0.76 8.35
C GLU A 93 -9.90 0.34 9.12
N GLY A 94 -8.59 0.50 8.93
CA GLY A 94 -7.77 1.46 9.67
C GLY A 94 -7.71 2.84 9.04
N TYR A 95 -7.78 2.91 7.71
CA TYR A 95 -7.73 4.18 6.99
C TYR A 95 -9.10 4.65 6.51
N PRO A 96 -9.40 5.95 6.62
CA PRO A 96 -10.68 6.52 6.16
C PRO A 96 -10.79 6.59 4.64
N MET A 97 -9.88 5.99 3.91
CA MET A 97 -9.85 5.94 2.44
C MET A 97 -10.75 4.85 1.89
N ARG A 98 -11.27 5.08 0.69
CA ARG A 98 -12.15 4.14 -0.02
C ARG A 98 -11.47 3.64 -1.28
N PRO A 99 -10.75 2.50 -1.26
CA PRO A 99 -10.21 1.92 -2.49
C PRO A 99 -11.34 1.63 -3.48
N LYS A 100 -11.24 2.19 -4.68
CA LYS A 100 -12.27 2.09 -5.74
C LYS A 100 -11.87 1.14 -6.86
N GLY A 101 -10.57 0.91 -7.03
CA GLY A 101 -9.98 -0.03 -7.98
C GLY A 101 -8.65 -0.55 -7.47
N LEU A 102 -8.34 -1.80 -7.78
CA LEU A 102 -7.03 -2.44 -7.58
C LEU A 102 -6.60 -3.01 -8.92
N HIS A 103 -5.63 -2.38 -9.54
CA HIS A 103 -5.13 -2.72 -10.87
C HIS A 103 -3.77 -3.39 -10.74
N TYR A 104 -3.63 -4.62 -11.24
CA TYR A 104 -2.37 -5.36 -11.23
C TYR A 104 -1.81 -5.44 -12.65
N ILE A 105 -0.58 -4.98 -12.83
CA ILE A 105 0.16 -5.05 -14.10
C ILE A 105 1.46 -5.82 -13.94
N ASN A 106 2.02 -6.28 -15.06
CA ASN A 106 3.29 -7.00 -15.14
C ASN A 106 3.33 -8.23 -14.20
N THR A 107 2.20 -8.97 -14.13
CA THR A 107 2.06 -10.10 -13.21
C THR A 107 2.98 -11.25 -13.61
N PRO A 108 3.93 -11.69 -12.73
CA PRO A 108 4.78 -12.84 -13.00
C PRO A 108 4.00 -14.16 -12.90
N ALA A 109 4.56 -15.26 -13.43
CA ALA A 109 3.90 -16.58 -13.43
C ALA A 109 3.48 -17.07 -12.02
N ALA A 110 4.22 -16.69 -10.96
CA ALA A 110 3.89 -17.06 -9.59
C ALA A 110 2.89 -16.11 -8.89
N PHE A 111 2.37 -15.11 -9.61
CA PHE A 111 1.48 -14.09 -9.06
C PHE A 111 0.24 -14.70 -8.37
N ASP A 112 -0.39 -15.66 -9.00
CA ASP A 112 -1.64 -16.26 -8.49
C ASP A 112 -1.49 -16.86 -7.09
N THR A 113 -0.34 -17.45 -6.78
CA THR A 113 -0.07 -18.05 -5.47
C THR A 113 -0.10 -17.00 -4.36
N VAL A 114 0.62 -15.89 -4.56
CA VAL A 114 0.66 -14.78 -3.57
C VAL A 114 -0.67 -14.03 -3.54
N PHE A 115 -1.26 -13.78 -4.71
CA PHE A 115 -2.54 -13.09 -4.82
C PHE A 115 -3.68 -13.84 -4.12
N ASN A 116 -3.71 -15.18 -4.19
CA ASN A 116 -4.73 -15.97 -3.50
C ASN A 116 -4.67 -15.80 -1.97
N ILE A 117 -3.48 -15.58 -1.39
CA ILE A 117 -3.35 -15.26 0.04
C ILE A 117 -4.03 -13.91 0.31
N PHE A 118 -3.72 -12.87 -0.46
CA PHE A 118 -4.38 -11.57 -0.33
C PHE A 118 -5.89 -11.66 -0.49
N LYS A 119 -6.35 -12.37 -1.53
CA LYS A 119 -7.76 -12.57 -1.85
C LYS A 119 -8.53 -13.22 -0.69
N SER A 120 -7.91 -14.10 0.07
CA SER A 120 -8.54 -14.76 1.22
C SER A 120 -8.93 -13.79 2.35
N PHE A 121 -8.19 -12.69 2.51
CA PHE A 121 -8.44 -11.66 3.52
C PHE A 121 -9.24 -10.45 2.99
N MET A 122 -9.49 -10.38 1.67
CA MET A 122 -10.27 -9.30 1.08
C MET A 122 -11.77 -9.47 1.34
N LYS A 123 -12.44 -8.39 1.73
CA LYS A 123 -13.90 -8.33 1.75
C LYS A 123 -14.46 -8.48 0.32
N GLU A 124 -15.65 -9.01 0.18
CA GLU A 124 -16.30 -9.26 -1.14
C GLU A 124 -16.33 -8.00 -2.02
N LYS A 125 -16.65 -6.84 -1.41
CA LYS A 125 -16.64 -5.56 -2.10
C LYS A 125 -15.27 -5.20 -2.70
N MET A 126 -14.18 -5.56 -2.02
CA MET A 126 -12.82 -5.33 -2.50
C MET A 126 -12.46 -6.29 -3.64
N ARG A 127 -12.85 -7.57 -3.53
CA ARG A 127 -12.62 -8.57 -4.59
C ARG A 127 -13.25 -8.16 -5.93
N LYS A 128 -14.42 -7.53 -5.90
CA LYS A 128 -15.12 -7.03 -7.10
C LYS A 128 -14.45 -5.83 -7.76
N ARG A 129 -13.46 -5.22 -7.11
CA ARG A 129 -12.69 -4.05 -7.58
C ARG A 129 -11.30 -4.41 -8.08
N VAL A 130 -10.98 -5.69 -8.09
CA VAL A 130 -9.69 -6.19 -8.59
C VAL A 130 -9.75 -6.35 -10.09
N HIS A 131 -8.75 -5.78 -10.77
CA HIS A 131 -8.53 -5.87 -12.20
C HIS A 131 -7.09 -6.38 -12.43
N ILE A 132 -6.96 -7.52 -13.07
CA ILE A 132 -5.66 -8.11 -13.41
C ILE A 132 -5.44 -7.90 -14.89
N HIS A 133 -4.49 -7.06 -15.24
CA HIS A 133 -4.18 -6.70 -16.62
C HIS A 133 -3.01 -7.50 -17.21
N GLY A 134 -2.20 -8.14 -16.33
CA GLY A 134 -0.99 -8.84 -16.78
C GLY A 134 -0.04 -7.88 -17.49
N THR A 135 0.34 -8.18 -18.72
CA THR A 135 1.19 -7.33 -19.58
C THR A 135 0.37 -6.50 -20.59
N ASP A 136 -0.96 -6.62 -20.57
CA ASP A 136 -1.85 -5.88 -21.49
C ASP A 136 -2.11 -4.45 -20.96
N MET A 137 -1.26 -3.51 -21.38
CA MET A 137 -1.39 -2.11 -21.01
C MET A 137 -2.64 -1.45 -21.63
N GLU A 138 -3.13 -1.91 -22.78
CA GLU A 138 -4.38 -1.38 -23.35
C GLU A 138 -5.59 -1.76 -22.47
N SER A 139 -5.53 -2.91 -21.80
CA SER A 139 -6.53 -3.25 -20.77
C SER A 139 -6.50 -2.26 -19.60
N LEU A 140 -5.30 -1.86 -19.14
CA LEU A 140 -5.16 -0.85 -18.09
C LEU A 140 -5.75 0.49 -18.53
N TYR A 141 -5.42 0.96 -19.73
CA TYR A 141 -5.83 2.28 -20.23
C TYR A 141 -7.35 2.45 -20.38
N ARG A 142 -8.08 1.36 -20.46
CA ARG A 142 -9.56 1.38 -20.41
C ARG A 142 -10.13 1.76 -19.04
N HIS A 143 -9.32 1.63 -17.98
CA HIS A 143 -9.70 1.94 -16.61
C HIS A 143 -8.97 3.18 -16.07
N VAL A 144 -7.68 3.32 -16.39
CA VAL A 144 -6.81 4.38 -15.90
C VAL A 144 -6.29 5.18 -17.09
N PRO A 145 -6.74 6.43 -17.27
CA PRO A 145 -6.35 7.26 -18.40
C PRO A 145 -4.83 7.49 -18.47
N LYS A 146 -4.27 7.47 -19.69
CA LYS A 146 -2.84 7.75 -19.90
C LYS A 146 -2.41 9.12 -19.33
N SER A 147 -3.31 10.10 -19.33
CA SER A 147 -3.03 11.45 -18.82
C SER A 147 -2.66 11.50 -17.34
N VAL A 148 -3.03 10.48 -16.55
CA VAL A 148 -2.69 10.40 -15.12
C VAL A 148 -1.50 9.49 -14.84
N LEU A 149 -1.05 8.71 -15.82
CA LEU A 149 0.07 7.79 -15.67
C LEU A 149 1.41 8.47 -15.93
N PRO A 150 2.48 8.03 -15.25
CA PRO A 150 3.86 8.43 -15.59
C PRO A 150 4.27 8.01 -17.00
N VAL A 151 5.32 8.66 -17.51
CA VAL A 151 5.88 8.39 -18.85
C VAL A 151 6.31 6.92 -18.99
N GLU A 152 6.85 6.31 -17.94
CA GLU A 152 7.29 4.91 -17.90
C GLU A 152 6.13 3.91 -18.10
N TYR A 153 4.89 4.36 -17.87
CA TYR A 153 3.67 3.59 -18.12
C TYR A 153 2.87 4.11 -19.33
N GLY A 154 3.54 4.77 -20.27
CA GLY A 154 2.93 5.29 -21.49
C GLY A 154 2.04 6.51 -21.29
N GLY A 155 2.16 7.18 -20.16
CA GLY A 155 1.38 8.35 -19.78
C GLY A 155 2.08 9.69 -20.04
N THR A 156 1.51 10.77 -19.49
CA THR A 156 1.99 12.16 -19.66
C THR A 156 2.04 12.94 -18.34
N ASN A 157 2.07 12.25 -17.20
CA ASN A 157 2.02 12.85 -15.86
C ASN A 157 3.42 12.95 -15.20
N GLY A 158 4.44 13.31 -15.99
CA GLY A 158 5.83 13.36 -15.53
C GLY A 158 6.48 11.98 -15.46
N THR A 159 7.74 11.95 -15.03
CA THR A 159 8.50 10.72 -14.81
C THR A 159 8.35 10.24 -13.36
N ILE A 160 8.64 8.96 -13.11
CA ILE A 160 8.70 8.41 -11.74
C ILE A 160 9.72 9.18 -10.89
N GLU A 161 10.84 9.60 -11.48
CA GLU A 161 11.86 10.39 -10.78
C GLU A 161 11.33 11.75 -10.33
N GLU A 162 10.64 12.47 -11.23
CA GLU A 162 10.03 13.77 -10.92
C GLU A 162 8.97 13.64 -9.83
N ILE A 163 8.10 12.62 -9.92
CA ILE A 163 7.06 12.36 -8.92
C ILE A 163 7.68 11.97 -7.57
N THR A 164 8.76 11.16 -7.58
CA THR A 164 9.49 10.79 -6.36
C THR A 164 10.08 12.02 -5.69
N LYS A 165 10.73 12.90 -6.46
CA LYS A 165 11.28 14.16 -5.94
C LYS A 165 10.20 15.03 -5.33
N TYR A 166 9.08 15.19 -6.03
CA TYR A 166 7.91 15.92 -5.52
C TYR A 166 7.42 15.39 -4.17
N TRP A 167 7.32 14.07 -3.99
CA TRP A 167 6.90 13.49 -2.72
C TRP A 167 7.96 13.63 -1.62
N ILE A 168 9.24 13.54 -1.94
CA ILE A 168 10.32 13.78 -0.95
C ILE A 168 10.24 15.22 -0.43
N GLU A 169 10.08 16.21 -1.30
CA GLU A 169 9.97 17.62 -0.92
C GLU A 169 8.71 17.86 -0.04
N ARG A 170 7.59 17.22 -0.33
CA ARG A 170 6.38 17.31 0.48
C ARG A 170 6.55 16.68 1.86
N LEU A 171 7.13 15.48 1.93
CA LEU A 171 7.41 14.81 3.20
C LEU A 171 8.37 15.62 4.07
N ASP A 172 9.41 16.20 3.47
CA ASP A 172 10.34 17.07 4.18
C ASP A 172 9.67 18.36 4.69
N ALA A 173 8.81 18.96 3.89
CA ALA A 173 8.02 20.14 4.29
C ALA A 173 7.04 19.84 5.44
N ARG A 174 6.57 18.58 5.57
CA ARG A 174 5.64 18.13 6.62
C ARG A 174 6.33 17.48 7.82
N ARG A 175 7.65 17.53 7.86
CA ARG A 175 8.46 16.85 8.90
C ARG A 175 8.01 17.18 10.31
N ASP A 176 7.83 18.46 10.63
CA ASP A 176 7.48 18.89 11.98
C ASP A 176 6.05 18.44 12.35
N TRP A 177 5.14 18.48 11.39
CA TRP A 177 3.79 17.97 11.56
C TRP A 177 3.78 16.46 11.82
N LEU A 178 4.55 15.67 11.05
CA LEU A 178 4.68 14.24 11.25
C LEU A 178 5.27 13.88 12.63
N LEU A 179 6.27 14.64 13.09
CA LEU A 179 6.86 14.46 14.42
C LEU A 179 5.87 14.83 15.55
N GLU A 180 4.99 15.80 15.31
CA GLU A 180 3.93 16.14 16.27
C GLU A 180 2.85 15.05 16.29
N ASP A 181 2.47 14.51 15.13
CA ASP A 181 1.47 13.45 15.01
C ASP A 181 1.87 12.16 15.75
N GLU A 182 3.16 11.84 15.84
CA GLU A 182 3.67 10.69 16.62
C GLU A 182 3.27 10.73 18.11
N LYS A 183 2.89 11.88 18.65
CA LYS A 183 2.43 12.03 20.03
C LYS A 183 0.99 11.54 20.24
N TYR A 184 0.20 11.47 19.18
CA TYR A 184 -1.19 11.01 19.22
C TYR A 184 -1.26 9.48 19.12
N VAL A 185 -1.16 8.83 20.27
CA VAL A 185 -1.20 7.37 20.38
C VAL A 185 -2.43 6.88 21.12
N VAL A 186 -2.87 5.67 20.80
CA VAL A 186 -3.97 5.03 21.53
C VAL A 186 -3.46 4.52 22.88
N ASP A 187 -4.08 4.94 23.95
CA ASP A 187 -3.86 4.40 25.30
C ASP A 187 -4.86 3.27 25.56
N GLU A 188 -4.43 2.04 25.30
CA GLU A 188 -5.25 0.84 25.48
C GLU A 188 -5.66 0.60 26.94
N SER A 189 -4.96 1.19 27.94
CA SER A 189 -5.36 1.10 29.36
C SER A 189 -6.67 1.83 29.65
N LYS A 190 -7.02 2.81 28.82
CA LYS A 190 -8.27 3.61 28.93
C LYS A 190 -9.42 3.02 28.12
N ARG A 191 -9.21 1.93 27.37
CA ARG A 191 -10.27 1.32 26.57
C ARG A 191 -11.31 0.64 27.47
N PRO A 192 -12.61 0.91 27.25
CA PRO A 192 -13.66 0.12 27.90
C PRO A 192 -13.59 -1.33 27.45
N GLY A 193 -13.40 -2.27 28.38
CA GLY A 193 -13.29 -3.70 28.10
C GLY A 193 -11.84 -4.18 27.94
N LYS A 194 -11.65 -5.23 27.14
CA LYS A 194 -10.33 -5.85 26.95
C LYS A 194 -9.46 -5.06 25.97
N ALA A 195 -8.19 -4.84 26.33
CA ALA A 195 -7.22 -4.20 25.44
C ALA A 195 -7.08 -5.00 24.13
N LYS A 196 -6.98 -4.30 23.00
CA LYS A 196 -6.74 -4.91 21.69
C LYS A 196 -5.24 -4.92 21.41
N THR A 197 -4.60 -6.06 21.58
CA THR A 197 -3.18 -6.24 21.29
C THR A 197 -2.97 -6.69 19.84
N SER A 198 -1.78 -6.44 19.29
CA SER A 198 -1.39 -6.96 17.96
C SER A 198 -1.48 -8.48 17.90
N ALA A 199 -1.22 -9.17 19.01
CA ALA A 199 -1.36 -10.62 19.16
C ALA A 199 -2.80 -11.08 18.91
N GLU A 200 -3.75 -10.42 19.55
CA GLU A 200 -5.17 -10.77 19.41
C GLU A 200 -5.71 -10.44 18.03
N LEU A 201 -5.31 -9.29 17.46
CA LEU A 201 -5.79 -8.84 16.15
C LEU A 201 -5.19 -9.63 15.00
N PHE A 202 -3.90 -9.97 15.08
CA PHE A 202 -3.13 -10.49 13.94
C PHE A 202 -2.51 -11.87 14.19
N GLY A 203 -2.61 -12.43 15.42
CA GLY A 203 -2.04 -13.73 15.76
C GLY A 203 -0.51 -13.75 15.74
N LEU A 204 0.15 -12.63 16.04
CA LEU A 204 1.60 -12.47 15.93
C LEU A 204 2.40 -12.91 17.16
N GLU A 205 1.75 -13.14 18.29
CA GLU A 205 2.35 -13.75 19.46
C GLU A 205 2.06 -15.24 19.42
N GLY A 206 2.95 -16.00 18.78
CA GLY A 206 3.03 -17.43 19.03
C GLY A 206 3.36 -17.62 20.49
N SER A 207 2.44 -18.16 21.29
CA SER A 207 2.83 -18.79 22.54
C SER A 207 3.69 -19.98 22.15
N PHE A 208 5.01 -19.84 22.20
CA PHE A 208 5.86 -20.99 22.33
C PHE A 208 5.47 -21.62 23.66
N ARG A 209 4.58 -22.62 23.65
CA ARG A 209 4.47 -23.56 24.75
C ARG A 209 5.87 -24.07 24.94
N LYS A 210 6.49 -23.78 26.11
CA LYS A 210 7.64 -24.53 26.58
C LYS A 210 7.21 -25.99 26.53
N LEU A 211 7.74 -26.74 25.59
CA LEU A 211 7.74 -28.20 25.70
C LEU A 211 8.67 -28.50 26.87
N ASN A 212 8.10 -28.77 28.01
CA ASN A 212 8.83 -29.49 29.08
C ASN A 212 9.07 -30.88 28.50
N VAL A 213 10.28 -31.13 28.06
CA VAL A 213 10.78 -32.46 27.74
C VAL A 213 11.32 -32.98 29.09
N ASP A 214 10.55 -33.84 29.74
CA ASP A 214 11.02 -34.66 30.88
C ASP A 214 11.99 -35.72 30.35
#